data_683aada415c5702ff231641f6476badf
#
_entry.id   683aada415c5702ff231641f6476badf
#
_cell.length_a   1.000
_cell.length_b   1.000
_cell.length_c   1.000
_cell.angle_alpha   90.00
_cell.angle_beta   90.00
_cell.angle_gamma   90.00
#
_symmetry.space_group_name_H-M   'P 1'
#
loop_
_entity.id
_entity.type
_entity.pdbx_description
1 polymer ?
#
loop_
_entity_poly.entity_id
_entity_poly.type
_entity_poly.pdbx_seq_one_letter_code
_entity_poly.pdbx_strand_id
1 'polypeptide(L)'
;HNQRSFSPTINNYLKYGKDGEPNRKYNENWGYLNGEEYSYTRNYYHKPVMSLNWDYKITDATKLSTVVYASFGRGGGTGTVGSTSAIEAYRLADGSINFDRIYQFNKANNSAALARRSSINSHNWIGAISSLNHKLNDNLNFTVGVDGRYYKGLHYRVMSDFLGATSYKDNTDINNPNRIITDAYDASPNWNPFGGKTDETKIMYNNDGIVNWLGGFGQLEYSIGGLSAFVQGSISNQGFQRVDYFLNTPANQKTEMVNKLGY
;
A
#
# COMPACT_ATOMS: atom_id res chain seq x y z
N HIS A 1 2.41 16.22 1.49
CA HIS A 1 3.15 16.32 2.76
C HIS A 1 4.57 15.79 2.60
N ASN A 2 5.55 16.58 3.03
CA ASN A 2 6.93 16.16 3.14
C ASN A 2 7.04 15.19 4.32
N GLN A 3 7.25 13.92 4.04
CA GLN A 3 7.26 12.87 5.06
C GLN A 3 8.69 12.56 5.49
N ARG A 4 8.90 12.33 6.78
CA ARG A 4 10.14 11.79 7.32
C ARG A 4 10.17 10.28 7.17
N SER A 5 11.35 9.72 6.90
CA SER A 5 11.54 8.26 6.84
C SER A 5 11.69 7.66 8.24
N PHE A 6 12.19 8.43 9.20
CA PHE A 6 12.38 8.04 10.60
C PHE A 6 12.21 9.25 11.53
N SER A 7 12.19 9.02 12.83
CA SER A 7 12.22 10.09 13.83
C SER A 7 13.67 10.54 14.05
N PRO A 8 14.03 11.78 13.67
CA PRO A 8 15.37 12.30 13.91
C PRO A 8 15.73 12.29 15.40
N THR A 9 17.00 12.05 15.72
CA THR A 9 17.50 12.16 17.10
C THR A 9 17.60 13.63 17.51
N ILE A 10 17.69 13.89 18.83
CA ILE A 10 17.96 15.23 19.35
C ILE A 10 19.27 15.79 18.73
N ASN A 11 20.28 14.95 18.55
CA ASN A 11 21.55 15.34 17.94
C ASN A 11 21.37 15.81 16.48
N ASN A 12 20.45 15.23 15.71
CA ASN A 12 20.16 15.71 14.36
C ASN A 12 19.56 17.12 14.39
N TYR A 13 18.61 17.38 15.31
CA TYR A 13 18.02 18.71 15.44
C TYR A 13 19.05 19.76 15.88
N LEU A 14 19.96 19.41 16.82
CA LEU A 14 21.04 20.30 17.28
C LEU A 14 22.11 20.52 16.20
N LYS A 15 22.50 19.47 15.48
CA LYS A 15 23.49 19.53 14.38
C LYS A 15 23.13 20.58 13.32
N TYR A 16 21.84 20.66 12.99
CA TYR A 16 21.31 21.59 11.98
C TYR A 16 20.58 22.80 12.58
N GLY A 17 20.79 23.01 13.87
CA GLY A 17 20.32 24.18 14.60
C GLY A 17 21.22 25.40 14.44
N LYS A 18 20.85 26.48 15.07
CA LYS A 18 21.60 27.75 15.07
C LYS A 18 21.67 28.31 16.47
N ASP A 19 22.82 28.86 16.85
CA ASP A 19 23.06 29.53 18.13
C ASP A 19 22.72 28.66 19.36
N GLY A 20 22.94 27.34 19.26
CA GLY A 20 22.62 26.37 20.32
C GLY A 20 21.17 25.89 20.34
N GLU A 21 20.28 26.49 19.54
CA GLU A 21 18.89 26.10 19.44
C GLU A 21 18.68 25.01 18.38
N PRO A 22 17.84 23.97 18.65
CA PRO A 22 17.61 22.90 17.69
C PRO A 22 16.75 23.34 16.51
N ASN A 23 17.11 22.89 15.29
CA ASN A 23 16.25 23.07 14.12
C ASN A 23 15.04 22.12 14.18
N ARG A 24 13.94 22.55 14.80
CA ARG A 24 12.73 21.72 14.93
C ARG A 24 12.02 21.46 13.60
N LYS A 25 12.39 22.16 12.52
CA LYS A 25 11.87 21.96 11.15
C LYS A 25 12.72 20.99 10.34
N TYR A 26 13.85 20.52 10.87
CA TYR A 26 14.71 19.58 10.17
C TYR A 26 13.94 18.37 9.64
N ASN A 27 14.14 18.05 8.37
CA ASN A 27 13.59 16.88 7.68
C ASN A 27 14.68 16.34 6.74
N GLU A 28 15.07 15.11 6.95
CA GLU A 28 16.16 14.46 6.23
C GLU A 28 15.90 14.25 4.72
N ASN A 29 14.65 14.34 4.29
CA ASN A 29 14.25 14.08 2.90
C ASN A 29 13.85 15.33 2.11
N TRP A 30 13.90 16.51 2.75
CA TRP A 30 13.34 17.74 2.23
C TRP A 30 14.41 18.78 1.89
N GLY A 31 14.11 19.63 0.90
CA GLY A 31 14.91 20.77 0.51
C GLY A 31 14.26 21.54 -0.63
N TYR A 32 15.08 22.14 -1.49
CA TYR A 32 14.61 22.97 -2.60
C TYR A 32 15.19 22.51 -3.94
N LEU A 33 14.35 22.57 -4.98
CA LEU A 33 14.68 22.37 -6.39
C LEU A 33 14.13 23.57 -7.17
N ASN A 34 14.98 24.35 -7.85
CA ASN A 34 14.61 25.55 -8.58
C ASN A 34 13.81 26.58 -7.75
N GLY A 35 14.14 26.68 -6.46
CA GLY A 35 13.44 27.57 -5.52
C GLY A 35 12.13 27.03 -4.95
N GLU A 36 11.64 25.90 -5.44
CA GLU A 36 10.41 25.26 -4.97
C GLU A 36 10.72 24.14 -3.97
N GLU A 37 9.79 23.92 -3.02
CA GLU A 37 9.91 22.81 -2.08
C GLU A 37 9.90 21.47 -2.78
N TYR A 38 10.88 20.65 -2.47
CA TYR A 38 10.99 19.29 -3.00
C TYR A 38 11.29 18.28 -1.87
N SER A 39 10.78 17.06 -2.02
CA SER A 39 11.07 15.99 -1.06
C SER A 39 11.22 14.64 -1.77
N TYR A 40 12.17 13.84 -1.30
CA TYR A 40 12.26 12.45 -1.73
C TYR A 40 11.06 11.63 -1.26
N THR A 41 10.47 11.94 -0.11
CA THR A 41 9.39 11.14 0.48
C THR A 41 8.05 11.87 0.43
N ARG A 42 7.10 11.27 -0.27
CA ARG A 42 5.69 11.65 -0.32
C ARG A 42 4.83 10.40 -0.27
N ASN A 43 3.77 10.41 0.54
CA ASN A 43 2.73 9.39 0.48
C ASN A 43 1.51 9.94 -0.25
N TYR A 44 0.90 9.11 -1.07
CA TYR A 44 -0.31 9.46 -1.80
C TYR A 44 -1.21 8.22 -1.92
N TYR A 45 -2.48 8.41 -1.62
CA TYR A 45 -3.47 7.33 -1.65
C TYR A 45 -4.83 7.83 -2.09
N HIS A 46 -5.51 7.01 -2.87
CA HIS A 46 -6.94 7.05 -3.09
C HIS A 46 -7.46 5.62 -2.92
N LYS A 47 -8.27 5.39 -1.88
CA LYS A 47 -8.76 4.06 -1.50
C LYS A 47 -10.27 4.12 -1.27
N PRO A 48 -11.07 4.28 -2.32
CA PRO A 48 -12.52 4.24 -2.20
C PRO A 48 -12.97 2.85 -1.74
N VAL A 49 -13.96 2.83 -0.86
CA VAL A 49 -14.68 1.63 -0.45
C VAL A 49 -16.13 1.83 -0.81
N MET A 50 -16.68 0.89 -1.56
CA MET A 50 -18.09 0.86 -1.95
C MET A 50 -18.73 -0.34 -1.29
N SER A 51 -19.98 -0.18 -0.81
CA SER A 51 -20.77 -1.29 -0.29
C SER A 51 -22.21 -1.18 -0.71
N LEU A 52 -22.82 -2.33 -0.99
CA LEU A 52 -24.26 -2.49 -1.17
C LEU A 52 -24.75 -3.38 -0.02
N ASN A 53 -25.64 -2.82 0.79
CA ASN A 53 -26.27 -3.52 1.90
C ASN A 53 -27.71 -3.87 1.49
N TRP A 54 -28.08 -5.13 1.64
CA TRP A 54 -29.40 -5.63 1.33
C TRP A 54 -29.93 -6.45 2.50
N ASP A 55 -31.08 -6.03 3.01
CA ASP A 55 -31.82 -6.68 4.07
C ASP A 55 -33.15 -7.22 3.52
N TYR A 56 -33.43 -8.48 3.79
CA TYR A 56 -34.67 -9.13 3.37
C TYR A 56 -35.34 -9.83 4.56
N LYS A 57 -36.55 -9.39 4.86
CA LYS A 57 -37.39 -10.02 5.88
C LYS A 57 -38.12 -11.21 5.26
N ILE A 58 -37.66 -12.42 5.57
CA ILE A 58 -38.26 -13.67 5.06
C ILE A 58 -39.58 -13.96 5.80
N THR A 59 -39.55 -13.83 7.15
CA THR A 59 -40.71 -13.93 8.03
C THR A 59 -40.57 -12.90 9.16
N ASP A 60 -41.55 -12.80 10.07
CA ASP A 60 -41.41 -11.96 11.26
C ASP A 60 -40.28 -12.40 12.19
N ALA A 61 -39.92 -13.69 12.16
CA ALA A 61 -38.85 -14.28 12.95
C ALA A 61 -37.52 -14.40 12.19
N THR A 62 -37.49 -14.23 10.86
CA THR A 62 -36.32 -14.56 10.03
C THR A 62 -35.96 -13.40 9.14
N LYS A 63 -34.68 -12.95 9.24
CA LYS A 63 -34.11 -11.89 8.43
C LYS A 63 -32.81 -12.38 7.77
N LEU A 64 -32.66 -12.12 6.48
CA LEU A 64 -31.41 -12.27 5.73
C LEU A 64 -30.78 -10.89 5.53
N SER A 65 -29.51 -10.75 5.90
CA SER A 65 -28.73 -9.54 5.66
C SER A 65 -27.50 -9.88 4.82
N THR A 66 -27.31 -9.15 3.73
CA THR A 66 -26.17 -9.36 2.82
C THR A 66 -25.47 -8.04 2.55
N VAL A 67 -24.16 -8.04 2.63
CA VAL A 67 -23.29 -6.92 2.28
C VAL A 67 -22.34 -7.38 1.19
N VAL A 68 -22.34 -6.69 0.06
CA VAL A 68 -21.31 -6.83 -0.99
C VAL A 68 -20.46 -5.57 -0.96
N TYR A 69 -19.17 -5.73 -0.99
CA TYR A 69 -18.24 -4.59 -0.93
C TYR A 69 -17.08 -4.74 -1.91
N ALA A 70 -16.56 -3.59 -2.35
CA ALA A 70 -15.37 -3.52 -3.20
C ALA A 70 -14.51 -2.31 -2.83
N SER A 71 -13.19 -2.47 -2.97
CA SER A 71 -12.22 -1.39 -2.87
C SER A 71 -11.13 -1.55 -3.93
N PHE A 72 -10.84 -0.45 -4.65
CA PHE A 72 -9.80 -0.40 -5.67
C PHE A 72 -8.75 0.65 -5.27
N GLY A 73 -7.98 0.33 -4.25
CA GLY A 73 -6.97 1.24 -3.71
C GLY A 73 -5.82 1.47 -4.67
N ARG A 74 -5.45 2.74 -4.84
CA ARG A 74 -4.31 3.18 -5.64
C ARG A 74 -3.49 4.17 -4.85
N GLY A 75 -2.20 3.91 -4.75
CA GLY A 75 -1.30 4.80 -4.05
C GLY A 75 0.09 4.25 -3.89
N GLY A 76 0.93 5.03 -3.26
CA GLY A 76 2.31 4.66 -3.04
C GLY A 76 3.05 5.64 -2.16
N GLY A 77 4.34 5.38 -2.02
CA GLY A 77 5.28 6.24 -1.33
C GLY A 77 6.57 6.41 -2.11
N THR A 78 7.04 7.65 -2.23
CA THR A 78 8.29 7.93 -2.91
C THR A 78 9.50 7.75 -2.00
N GLY A 79 10.68 7.66 -2.60
CA GLY A 79 11.96 7.58 -1.94
C GLY A 79 13.10 7.64 -2.95
N THR A 80 14.33 7.60 -2.49
CA THR A 80 15.53 7.62 -3.34
C THR A 80 15.71 6.32 -4.10
N VAL A 81 16.35 6.38 -5.25
CA VAL A 81 16.85 5.21 -6.00
C VAL A 81 18.12 4.65 -5.35
N GLY A 82 19.06 5.52 -5.05
CA GLY A 82 20.38 5.13 -4.52
C GLY A 82 20.49 5.22 -3.01
N SER A 83 21.73 5.22 -2.51
CA SER A 83 22.02 5.28 -1.08
C SER A 83 21.65 6.64 -0.47
N THR A 84 20.94 6.61 0.65
CA THR A 84 20.63 7.81 1.43
C THR A 84 21.86 8.47 2.03
N SER A 85 22.95 7.72 2.27
CA SER A 85 24.21 8.29 2.78
C SER A 85 24.88 9.22 1.77
N ALA A 86 24.70 9.01 0.48
CA ALA A 86 25.22 9.89 -0.56
C ALA A 86 24.57 11.28 -0.56
N ILE A 87 23.37 11.40 -0.01
CA ILE A 87 22.63 12.68 0.08
C ILE A 87 23.31 13.63 1.06
N GLU A 88 24.01 13.13 2.06
CA GLU A 88 24.67 13.96 3.08
C GLU A 88 25.64 14.99 2.47
N ALA A 89 26.30 14.66 1.35
CA ALA A 89 27.19 15.57 0.63
C ALA A 89 26.46 16.77 -0.03
N TYR A 90 25.15 16.70 -0.12
CA TYR A 90 24.29 17.71 -0.75
C TYR A 90 23.46 18.51 0.24
N ARG A 91 23.70 18.36 1.56
CA ARG A 91 22.99 19.15 2.56
C ARG A 91 23.58 20.56 2.70
N LEU A 92 22.67 21.49 2.95
CA LEU A 92 22.99 22.86 3.37
C LEU A 92 23.22 22.91 4.89
N ALA A 93 23.67 24.06 5.39
CA ALA A 93 23.97 24.25 6.81
C ALA A 93 22.76 24.05 7.73
N ASP A 94 21.55 24.32 7.25
CA ASP A 94 20.29 24.11 7.96
C ASP A 94 19.77 22.68 7.89
N GLY A 95 20.50 21.76 7.22
CA GLY A 95 20.15 20.36 7.03
C GLY A 95 19.20 20.10 5.85
N SER A 96 18.71 21.10 5.16
CA SER A 96 17.92 20.92 3.94
C SER A 96 18.79 20.37 2.80
N ILE A 97 18.16 19.64 1.88
CA ILE A 97 18.85 19.06 0.72
C ILE A 97 18.91 20.12 -0.40
N ASN A 98 20.09 20.32 -0.97
CA ASN A 98 20.28 21.11 -2.18
C ASN A 98 20.00 20.22 -3.41
N PHE A 99 18.74 20.15 -3.83
CA PHE A 99 18.34 19.37 -4.98
C PHE A 99 18.85 19.93 -6.31
N ASP A 100 19.14 21.23 -6.39
CA ASP A 100 19.76 21.82 -7.58
C ASP A 100 21.15 21.24 -7.83
N ARG A 101 21.97 21.06 -6.77
CA ARG A 101 23.28 20.39 -6.90
C ARG A 101 23.14 18.93 -7.32
N ILE A 102 22.14 18.21 -6.80
CA ILE A 102 21.84 16.82 -7.21
C ILE A 102 21.44 16.80 -8.68
N TYR A 103 20.57 17.70 -9.11
CA TYR A 103 20.13 17.84 -10.48
C TYR A 103 21.31 18.06 -11.44
N GLN A 104 22.19 19.02 -11.13
CA GLN A 104 23.37 19.30 -11.93
C GLN A 104 24.34 18.12 -11.99
N PHE A 105 24.56 17.44 -10.87
CA PHE A 105 25.39 16.24 -10.83
C PHE A 105 24.82 15.12 -11.73
N ASN A 106 23.53 14.80 -11.58
CA ASN A 106 22.87 13.78 -12.37
C ASN A 106 22.90 14.11 -13.87
N LYS A 107 22.65 15.36 -14.22
CA LYS A 107 22.69 15.85 -15.61
C LYS A 107 24.08 15.74 -16.21
N ALA A 108 25.11 16.18 -15.50
CA ALA A 108 26.49 16.17 -16.00
C ALA A 108 27.03 14.75 -16.19
N ASN A 109 26.62 13.80 -15.35
CA ASN A 109 27.10 12.42 -15.38
C ASN A 109 26.12 11.45 -16.07
N ASN A 110 24.97 11.94 -16.51
CA ASN A 110 23.83 11.13 -16.93
C ASN A 110 23.54 9.96 -15.96
N SER A 111 23.50 10.26 -14.68
CA SER A 111 23.37 9.27 -13.59
C SER A 111 22.11 9.51 -12.80
N ALA A 112 21.25 8.48 -12.68
CA ALA A 112 20.08 8.49 -11.84
C ALA A 112 20.36 7.98 -10.40
N ALA A 113 21.60 8.05 -9.92
CA ALA A 113 22.01 7.49 -8.63
C ALA A 113 21.27 8.12 -7.44
N LEU A 114 20.86 9.38 -7.55
CA LEU A 114 20.09 10.12 -6.54
C LEU A 114 18.71 10.55 -7.07
N ALA A 115 18.17 9.83 -8.02
CA ALA A 115 16.83 10.06 -8.55
C ALA A 115 15.73 9.64 -7.55
N ARG A 116 14.49 10.01 -7.83
CA ARG A 116 13.33 9.63 -7.02
C ARG A 116 12.55 8.52 -7.70
N ARG A 117 12.24 7.47 -6.94
CA ARG A 117 11.34 6.39 -7.33
C ARG A 117 10.06 6.42 -6.50
N SER A 118 9.00 5.76 -6.95
CA SER A 118 7.79 5.50 -6.18
C SER A 118 7.63 4.00 -5.96
N SER A 119 7.35 3.60 -4.73
CA SER A 119 6.88 2.24 -4.38
C SER A 119 5.37 2.26 -4.39
N ILE A 120 4.78 1.49 -5.30
CA ILE A 120 3.34 1.40 -5.47
C ILE A 120 2.79 0.27 -4.59
N ASN A 121 1.73 0.59 -3.85
CA ASN A 121 0.94 -0.34 -3.04
C ASN A 121 -0.53 -0.14 -3.40
N SER A 122 -0.98 -0.87 -4.40
CA SER A 122 -2.35 -0.83 -4.89
C SER A 122 -3.06 -2.15 -4.59
N HIS A 123 -4.39 -2.14 -4.59
CA HIS A 123 -5.14 -3.36 -4.39
C HIS A 123 -6.48 -3.37 -5.11
N ASN A 124 -6.94 -4.57 -5.44
CA ASN A 124 -8.31 -4.88 -5.76
C ASN A 124 -8.84 -5.80 -4.65
N TRP A 125 -9.89 -5.37 -3.98
CA TRP A 125 -10.51 -6.11 -2.87
C TRP A 125 -12.01 -6.17 -3.10
N ILE A 126 -12.57 -7.38 -3.18
CA ILE A 126 -13.98 -7.63 -3.41
C ILE A 126 -14.41 -8.71 -2.41
N GLY A 127 -15.55 -8.54 -1.80
CA GLY A 127 -16.09 -9.53 -0.87
C GLY A 127 -17.59 -9.42 -0.68
N ALA A 128 -18.13 -10.45 -0.05
CA ALA A 128 -19.52 -10.51 0.35
C ALA A 128 -19.66 -11.24 1.68
N ILE A 129 -20.53 -10.73 2.54
CA ILE A 129 -20.94 -11.37 3.78
C ILE A 129 -22.45 -11.52 3.73
N SER A 130 -22.96 -12.71 4.02
CA SER A 130 -24.39 -12.96 4.12
C SER A 130 -24.70 -13.67 5.44
N SER A 131 -25.68 -13.18 6.18
CA SER A 131 -26.09 -13.74 7.47
C SER A 131 -27.59 -13.88 7.58
N LEU A 132 -28.02 -15.02 8.10
CA LEU A 132 -29.39 -15.32 8.45
C LEU A 132 -29.54 -15.19 9.95
N ASN A 133 -30.42 -14.32 10.39
CA ASN A 133 -30.85 -14.20 11.78
C ASN A 133 -32.24 -14.81 11.93
N HIS A 134 -32.46 -15.65 12.96
CA HIS A 134 -33.74 -16.28 13.23
C HIS A 134 -34.04 -16.33 14.74
N LYS A 135 -35.21 -15.81 15.11
CA LYS A 135 -35.75 -15.91 16.46
C LYS A 135 -36.43 -17.27 16.61
N LEU A 136 -35.86 -18.15 17.41
CA LEU A 136 -36.45 -19.44 17.76
C LEU A 136 -37.64 -19.26 18.70
N ASN A 137 -37.56 -18.31 19.65
CA ASN A 137 -38.62 -17.87 20.53
C ASN A 137 -38.28 -16.49 21.12
N ASP A 138 -39.05 -15.96 22.03
CA ASP A 138 -38.85 -14.60 22.58
C ASP A 138 -37.52 -14.43 23.33
N ASN A 139 -36.88 -15.53 23.75
CA ASN A 139 -35.67 -15.50 24.55
C ASN A 139 -34.44 -16.01 23.77
N LEU A 140 -34.63 -16.74 22.66
CA LEU A 140 -33.55 -17.44 21.96
C LEU A 140 -33.48 -17.02 20.49
N ASN A 141 -32.32 -16.53 20.11
CA ASN A 141 -32.02 -16.07 18.75
C ASN A 141 -30.73 -16.74 18.25
N PHE A 142 -30.70 -17.16 17.00
CA PHE A 142 -29.47 -17.59 16.36
C PHE A 142 -29.16 -16.79 15.09
N THR A 143 -27.87 -16.64 14.83
CA THR A 143 -27.35 -16.08 13.59
C THR A 143 -26.36 -17.04 12.98
N VAL A 144 -26.49 -17.34 11.70
CA VAL A 144 -25.48 -18.06 10.92
C VAL A 144 -25.13 -17.27 9.68
N GLY A 145 -23.91 -17.37 9.24
CA GLY A 145 -23.48 -16.60 8.07
C GLY A 145 -22.26 -17.17 7.38
N VAL A 146 -22.03 -16.66 6.18
CA VAL A 146 -20.88 -16.97 5.34
C VAL A 146 -20.20 -15.66 4.92
N ASP A 147 -18.88 -15.73 4.77
CA ASP A 147 -18.02 -14.61 4.38
C ASP A 147 -17.06 -15.09 3.29
N GLY A 148 -17.08 -14.46 2.14
CA GLY A 148 -16.17 -14.73 1.04
C GLY A 148 -15.49 -13.45 0.59
N ARG A 149 -14.15 -13.49 0.34
CA ARG A 149 -13.42 -12.35 -0.21
C ARG A 149 -12.26 -12.76 -1.09
N TYR A 150 -11.99 -11.91 -2.05
CA TYR A 150 -10.81 -11.94 -2.90
C TYR A 150 -10.04 -10.65 -2.74
N TYR A 151 -8.74 -10.76 -2.55
CA TYR A 151 -7.81 -9.64 -2.50
C TYR A 151 -6.65 -9.88 -3.45
N LYS A 152 -6.31 -8.87 -4.25
CA LYS A 152 -5.09 -8.84 -5.05
C LYS A 152 -4.35 -7.54 -4.73
N GLY A 153 -3.21 -7.65 -4.05
CA GLY A 153 -2.29 -6.55 -3.81
C GLY A 153 -1.25 -6.47 -4.94
N LEU A 154 -1.02 -5.27 -5.47
CA LEU A 154 -0.05 -4.99 -6.51
C LEU A 154 1.10 -4.19 -5.89
N HIS A 155 2.29 -4.75 -5.94
CA HIS A 155 3.50 -4.19 -5.33
C HIS A 155 4.60 -4.08 -6.38
N TYR A 156 4.94 -2.85 -6.77
CA TYR A 156 5.99 -2.59 -7.74
C TYR A 156 6.61 -1.22 -7.51
N ARG A 157 7.70 -0.93 -8.22
CA ARG A 157 8.31 0.40 -8.25
C ARG A 157 8.30 0.97 -9.66
N VAL A 158 8.28 2.30 -9.71
CA VAL A 158 8.44 3.08 -10.94
C VAL A 158 9.39 4.24 -10.69
N MET A 159 10.03 4.75 -11.73
CA MET A 159 10.71 6.04 -11.64
C MET A 159 9.68 7.13 -11.45
N SER A 160 9.96 8.09 -10.57
CA SER A 160 9.06 9.21 -10.28
C SER A 160 9.67 10.55 -10.69
N ASP A 161 11.00 10.65 -10.71
CA ASP A 161 11.73 11.82 -11.17
C ASP A 161 13.21 11.44 -11.35
N PHE A 162 13.77 11.73 -12.50
CA PHE A 162 15.19 11.44 -12.78
C PHE A 162 16.14 12.47 -12.17
N LEU A 163 15.64 13.62 -11.70
CA LEU A 163 16.42 14.73 -11.15
C LEU A 163 17.60 15.09 -12.03
N GLY A 164 17.34 15.34 -13.33
CA GLY A 164 18.33 15.80 -14.31
C GLY A 164 19.01 14.70 -15.15
N ALA A 165 18.95 13.43 -14.76
CA ALA A 165 19.36 12.32 -15.61
C ALA A 165 18.34 12.08 -16.72
N THR A 166 18.72 11.40 -17.80
CA THR A 166 17.83 11.07 -18.91
C THR A 166 17.31 9.64 -18.84
N SER A 167 17.94 8.78 -18.03
CA SER A 167 17.58 7.36 -17.93
C SER A 167 18.06 6.74 -16.62
N TYR A 168 17.47 5.59 -16.30
CA TYR A 168 17.89 4.69 -15.23
C TYR A 168 18.15 3.29 -15.77
N LYS A 169 19.31 2.70 -15.45
CA LYS A 169 19.61 1.32 -15.81
C LYS A 169 19.10 0.38 -14.73
N ASP A 170 18.15 -0.48 -15.10
CA ASP A 170 17.58 -1.50 -14.21
C ASP A 170 18.05 -2.91 -14.61
N ASN A 171 18.64 -3.63 -13.65
CA ASN A 171 19.16 -4.99 -13.81
C ASN A 171 18.40 -5.99 -12.91
N THR A 172 17.26 -5.62 -12.34
CA THR A 172 16.57 -6.44 -11.34
C THR A 172 15.57 -7.41 -11.94
N ASP A 173 15.13 -7.16 -13.18
CA ASP A 173 14.27 -8.08 -13.93
C ASP A 173 15.13 -9.12 -14.67
N ILE A 174 15.15 -10.37 -14.16
CA ILE A 174 15.92 -11.46 -14.76
C ILE A 174 15.45 -11.83 -16.18
N ASN A 175 14.21 -11.50 -16.52
CA ASN A 175 13.62 -11.78 -17.83
C ASN A 175 14.00 -10.73 -18.88
N ASN A 176 14.41 -9.53 -18.45
CA ASN A 176 14.81 -8.41 -19.28
C ASN A 176 16.03 -7.70 -18.67
N PRO A 177 17.20 -8.30 -18.67
CA PRO A 177 18.39 -7.71 -18.06
C PRO A 177 18.84 -6.44 -18.81
N ASN A 178 19.49 -5.53 -18.08
CA ASN A 178 20.06 -4.29 -18.63
C ASN A 178 19.03 -3.33 -19.26
N ARG A 179 17.80 -3.30 -18.79
CA ARG A 179 16.80 -2.36 -19.27
C ARG A 179 17.24 -0.92 -19.03
N ILE A 180 17.01 -0.08 -20.02
CA ILE A 180 17.16 1.37 -19.90
C ILE A 180 15.76 1.96 -19.76
N ILE A 181 15.50 2.60 -18.64
CA ILE A 181 14.21 3.18 -18.27
C ILE A 181 14.30 4.68 -18.52
N THR A 182 13.40 5.20 -19.32
CA THR A 182 13.30 6.63 -19.69
C THR A 182 11.99 7.27 -19.23
N ASP A 183 11.03 6.44 -18.76
CA ASP A 183 9.72 6.91 -18.32
C ASP A 183 9.74 7.23 -16.83
N ALA A 184 9.14 8.36 -16.46
CA ALA A 184 8.87 8.73 -15.07
C ALA A 184 7.37 9.00 -14.89
N TYR A 185 6.84 8.66 -13.71
CA TYR A 185 5.42 8.77 -13.41
C TYR A 185 5.20 9.60 -12.15
N ASP A 186 4.28 10.54 -12.22
CA ASP A 186 3.94 11.41 -11.10
C ASP A 186 3.53 10.62 -9.85
N ALA A 187 4.06 11.03 -8.72
CA ALA A 187 3.69 10.52 -7.40
C ALA A 187 2.34 11.10 -6.97
N SER A 188 1.29 10.71 -7.67
CA SER A 188 -0.09 11.14 -7.45
C SER A 188 -1.04 9.93 -7.42
N PRO A 189 -2.14 10.00 -6.64
CA PRO A 189 -3.11 8.92 -6.61
C PRO A 189 -3.86 8.82 -7.94
N ASN A 190 -4.28 7.61 -8.30
CA ASN A 190 -5.25 7.42 -9.38
C ASN A 190 -6.67 7.63 -8.81
N TRP A 191 -7.36 8.64 -9.31
CA TRP A 191 -8.72 9.00 -8.86
C TRP A 191 -9.82 8.15 -9.50
N ASN A 192 -9.50 7.31 -10.49
CA ASN A 192 -10.48 6.37 -11.05
C ASN A 192 -10.79 5.27 -10.02
N PRO A 193 -12.03 5.17 -9.50
CA PRO A 193 -12.38 4.18 -8.48
C PRO A 193 -12.41 2.74 -9.01
N PHE A 194 -12.42 2.53 -10.34
CA PHE A 194 -12.59 1.22 -10.97
C PHE A 194 -11.36 0.73 -11.71
N GLY A 195 -10.30 1.50 -11.77
CA GLY A 195 -9.13 1.15 -12.55
C GLY A 195 -7.81 1.52 -11.91
N GLY A 196 -6.76 0.83 -12.29
CA GLY A 196 -5.37 1.13 -11.94
C GLY A 196 -4.56 1.49 -13.17
N LYS A 197 -3.49 2.22 -12.98
CA LYS A 197 -2.41 2.31 -13.98
C LYS A 197 -1.69 0.96 -14.00
N THR A 198 -1.78 0.22 -15.10
CA THR A 198 -1.17 -1.11 -15.23
C THR A 198 0.01 -1.14 -16.19
N ASP A 199 0.13 -0.13 -17.03
CA ASP A 199 1.08 0.05 -18.14
C ASP A 199 2.33 0.87 -17.77
N GLU A 200 2.47 1.23 -16.48
CA GLU A 200 3.67 1.87 -15.97
C GLU A 200 4.90 0.95 -16.10
N THR A 201 6.03 1.50 -16.53
CA THR A 201 7.32 0.79 -16.60
C THR A 201 7.84 0.50 -15.18
N LYS A 202 7.81 -0.77 -14.79
CA LYS A 202 8.20 -1.21 -13.44
C LYS A 202 9.71 -1.39 -13.35
N ILE A 203 10.27 -1.09 -12.17
CA ILE A 203 11.70 -1.20 -11.85
C ILE A 203 11.89 -1.91 -10.49
N MET A 204 13.07 -2.43 -10.25
CA MET A 204 13.56 -2.98 -8.96
C MET A 204 12.78 -4.19 -8.45
N TYR A 205 11.47 -4.17 -8.41
CA TYR A 205 10.60 -5.32 -8.12
C TYR A 205 9.21 -5.13 -8.72
N ASN A 206 8.57 -6.25 -9.05
CA ASN A 206 7.20 -6.31 -9.52
C ASN A 206 6.58 -7.63 -9.05
N ASN A 207 5.68 -7.55 -8.07
CA ASN A 207 5.02 -8.74 -7.55
C ASN A 207 3.59 -8.45 -7.10
N ASP A 208 2.74 -9.49 -7.16
CA ASP A 208 1.38 -9.49 -6.67
C ASP A 208 1.24 -10.45 -5.51
N GLY A 209 0.42 -10.07 -4.52
CA GLY A 209 -0.06 -10.94 -3.48
C GLY A 209 -1.54 -11.22 -3.68
N ILE A 210 -1.93 -12.50 -3.73
CA ILE A 210 -3.32 -12.92 -3.88
C ILE A 210 -3.76 -13.59 -2.59
N VAL A 211 -4.91 -13.18 -2.06
CA VAL A 211 -5.52 -13.78 -0.88
C VAL A 211 -6.97 -14.10 -1.19
N ASN A 212 -7.33 -15.36 -0.97
CA ASN A 212 -8.71 -15.85 -0.99
C ASN A 212 -9.14 -16.16 0.44
N TRP A 213 -10.36 -15.80 0.77
CA TRP A 213 -10.96 -16.11 2.05
C TRP A 213 -12.36 -16.70 1.82
N LEU A 214 -12.64 -17.78 2.53
CA LEU A 214 -14.00 -18.32 2.65
C LEU A 214 -14.20 -18.75 4.09
N GLY A 215 -15.22 -18.22 4.75
CA GLY A 215 -15.54 -18.52 6.14
C GLY A 215 -17.02 -18.74 6.39
N GLY A 216 -17.30 -19.42 7.48
CA GLY A 216 -18.63 -19.54 8.04
C GLY A 216 -18.60 -19.21 9.53
N PHE A 217 -19.65 -18.63 10.05
CA PHE A 217 -19.79 -18.29 11.46
C PHE A 217 -21.20 -18.56 11.98
N GLY A 218 -21.30 -18.72 13.30
CA GLY A 218 -22.57 -18.88 13.97
C GLY A 218 -22.55 -18.32 15.37
N GLN A 219 -23.71 -17.83 15.82
CA GLN A 219 -23.94 -17.31 17.16
C GLN A 219 -25.31 -17.77 17.65
N LEU A 220 -25.36 -18.19 18.91
CA LEU A 220 -26.59 -18.43 19.64
C LEU A 220 -26.66 -17.46 20.81
N GLU A 221 -27.74 -16.73 20.95
CA GLU A 221 -27.98 -15.74 21.99
C GLU A 221 -29.24 -16.09 22.76
N TYR A 222 -29.13 -16.08 24.09
CA TYR A 222 -30.25 -16.26 25.04
C TYR A 222 -30.39 -15.02 25.87
N SER A 223 -31.63 -14.44 25.95
CA SER A 223 -31.92 -13.24 26.70
C SER A 223 -33.19 -13.45 27.56
N ILE A 224 -33.13 -13.15 28.84
CA ILE A 224 -34.28 -13.19 29.76
C ILE A 224 -34.18 -12.05 30.79
N GLY A 225 -35.21 -11.22 30.85
CA GLY A 225 -35.21 -10.05 31.73
C GLY A 225 -34.02 -9.13 31.44
N GLY A 226 -33.20 -8.89 32.46
CA GLY A 226 -31.96 -8.08 32.34
C GLY A 226 -30.69 -8.87 32.04
N LEU A 227 -30.77 -10.19 31.74
CA LEU A 227 -29.63 -11.06 31.45
C LEU A 227 -29.60 -11.43 29.98
N SER A 228 -28.43 -11.28 29.34
CA SER A 228 -28.12 -11.84 28.02
C SER A 228 -26.83 -12.65 28.09
N ALA A 229 -26.85 -13.83 27.45
CA ALA A 229 -25.68 -14.70 27.29
C ALA A 229 -25.61 -15.16 25.84
N PHE A 230 -24.39 -15.31 25.29
CA PHE A 230 -24.20 -15.84 23.94
C PHE A 230 -23.00 -16.77 23.84
N VAL A 231 -23.04 -17.64 22.85
CA VAL A 231 -21.91 -18.43 22.38
C VAL A 231 -21.76 -18.24 20.88
N GLN A 232 -20.52 -18.09 20.40
CA GLN A 232 -20.23 -17.93 18.97
C GLN A 232 -19.03 -18.76 18.57
N GLY A 233 -18.98 -19.11 17.30
CA GLY A 233 -17.86 -19.81 16.66
C GLY A 233 -17.76 -19.49 15.18
N SER A 234 -16.58 -19.66 14.63
CA SER A 234 -16.32 -19.50 13.21
C SER A 234 -15.29 -20.48 12.70
N ILE A 235 -15.34 -20.77 11.41
CA ILE A 235 -14.33 -21.54 10.68
C ILE A 235 -14.05 -20.85 9.35
N SER A 236 -12.79 -20.78 8.95
CA SER A 236 -12.40 -20.15 7.69
C SER A 236 -11.25 -20.89 7.03
N ASN A 237 -11.19 -20.79 5.70
CA ASN A 237 -10.04 -21.18 4.90
C ASN A 237 -9.46 -19.94 4.22
N GLN A 238 -8.14 -19.76 4.34
CA GLN A 238 -7.42 -18.66 3.73
C GLN A 238 -6.39 -19.22 2.75
N GLY A 239 -6.48 -18.84 1.48
CA GLY A 239 -5.51 -19.17 0.45
C GLY A 239 -4.58 -17.98 0.19
N PHE A 240 -3.28 -18.25 0.12
CA PHE A 240 -2.24 -17.24 -0.17
C PHE A 240 -1.42 -17.68 -1.37
N GLN A 241 -1.23 -16.76 -2.32
CA GLN A 241 -0.37 -16.97 -3.47
C GLN A 241 0.44 -15.71 -3.75
N ARG A 242 1.72 -15.86 -4.08
CA ARG A 242 2.57 -14.80 -4.60
C ARG A 242 2.81 -14.99 -6.08
N VAL A 243 2.80 -13.89 -6.83
CA VAL A 243 3.27 -13.85 -8.20
C VAL A 243 4.45 -12.88 -8.25
N ASP A 244 5.63 -13.35 -8.70
CA ASP A 244 6.81 -12.51 -8.83
C ASP A 244 7.27 -12.49 -10.29
N TYR A 245 7.17 -11.31 -10.89
CA TYR A 245 7.41 -11.13 -12.32
C TYR A 245 8.89 -10.89 -12.65
N PHE A 246 9.71 -10.48 -11.67
CA PHE A 246 11.09 -10.06 -11.90
C PHE A 246 12.12 -11.11 -11.47
N LEU A 247 11.86 -11.82 -10.39
CA LEU A 247 12.80 -12.78 -9.81
C LEU A 247 12.59 -14.21 -10.31
N ASN A 248 11.52 -14.45 -11.06
CA ASN A 248 11.20 -15.77 -11.60
C ASN A 248 10.95 -15.72 -13.11
N THR A 249 11.30 -16.81 -13.80
CA THR A 249 10.95 -16.99 -15.22
C THR A 249 9.42 -17.11 -15.38
N PRO A 250 8.85 -16.80 -16.56
CA PRO A 250 7.39 -16.82 -16.77
C PRO A 250 6.70 -18.13 -16.35
N ALA A 251 7.38 -19.26 -16.47
CA ALA A 251 6.87 -20.57 -16.05
C ALA A 251 6.75 -20.73 -14.52
N ASN A 252 7.56 -19.99 -13.74
CA ASN A 252 7.68 -20.13 -12.28
C ASN A 252 7.27 -18.87 -11.50
N GLN A 253 6.64 -17.88 -12.15
CA GLN A 253 6.25 -16.61 -11.51
C GLN A 253 5.24 -16.80 -10.37
N LYS A 254 4.35 -17.80 -10.48
CA LYS A 254 3.32 -18.09 -9.49
C LYS A 254 3.78 -19.16 -8.52
N THR A 255 3.71 -18.88 -7.22
CA THR A 255 3.81 -19.94 -6.21
C THR A 255 2.55 -20.80 -6.20
N GLU A 256 2.62 -21.98 -5.59
CA GLU A 256 1.41 -22.72 -5.24
C GLU A 256 0.55 -21.93 -4.25
N MET A 257 -0.76 -22.15 -4.30
CA MET A 257 -1.68 -21.58 -3.32
C MET A 257 -1.53 -22.32 -1.99
N VAL A 258 -1.06 -21.63 -0.97
CA VAL A 258 -0.98 -22.18 0.39
C VAL A 258 -2.28 -21.88 1.12
N ASN A 259 -2.98 -22.92 1.57
CA ASN A 259 -4.23 -22.78 2.32
C ASN A 259 -3.98 -22.98 3.82
N LYS A 260 -4.65 -22.13 4.62
CA LYS A 260 -4.62 -22.24 6.10
C LYS A 260 -6.04 -22.22 6.63
N LEU A 261 -6.35 -23.20 7.50
CA LEU A 261 -7.59 -23.24 8.25
C LEU A 261 -7.48 -22.34 9.47
N GLY A 262 -8.51 -21.51 9.70
CA GLY A 262 -8.69 -20.68 10.90
C GLY A 262 -9.96 -21.13 11.66
N TYR A 263 -9.93 -21.13 12.96
CA TYR A 263 -11.04 -21.44 13.87
C TYR A 263 -10.91 -20.68 15.18
#